data_8e61d87e2fe5c2c8b4bcdd75ec6890ae
#
_entry.id   8e61d87e2fe5c2c8b4bcdd75ec6890ae
#
_cell.length_a   1.000
_cell.length_b   1.000
_cell.length_c   1.000
_cell.angle_alpha   90.00
_cell.angle_beta   90.00
_cell.angle_gamma   90.00
#
_symmetry.space_group_name_H-M   'P 1'
#
loop_
_entity.id
_entity.type
_entity.pdbx_description
1 polymer ?
#
loop_
_entity_poly.entity_id
_entity_poly.type
_entity_poly.pdbx_seq_one_letter_code
_entity_poly.pdbx_strand_id
1 'polypeptide(L)'
;MTNEELEHGSFEIENRIRNLMWTISGDYDLDTKPDVTSFYKSKYISIYDAIKQGAFSRFFDKDAFALYLLKKVYLGADESQLVTLGQICVEAACHDKIAKERPGVPDIRKKAFEAIMDHDFEKMLDTYTGKVKLAYMREALTGSAPADSRVIRPFEQLKRLEQAQKTEELVQAVDWFYNQMVDPTFEKRVG
;
A
#
# COMPACT_ATOMS: atom_id res chain seq x y z
N MET A 1 -30.06 6.56 -13.85
CA MET A 1 -29.31 7.25 -12.75
C MET A 1 -28.85 8.60 -13.25
N THR A 2 -29.24 9.67 -12.56
CA THR A 2 -28.86 11.04 -12.91
C THR A 2 -27.45 11.36 -12.42
N ASN A 3 -26.82 12.42 -12.98
CA ASN A 3 -25.52 12.88 -12.53
C ASN A 3 -25.56 13.31 -11.04
N GLU A 4 -26.68 13.90 -10.59
CA GLU A 4 -26.87 14.27 -9.18
C GLU A 4 -26.90 13.05 -8.27
N GLU A 5 -27.56 11.97 -8.66
CA GLU A 5 -27.58 10.73 -7.89
C GLU A 5 -26.20 10.09 -7.80
N LEU A 6 -25.42 10.13 -8.88
CA LEU A 6 -24.04 9.64 -8.89
C LEU A 6 -23.14 10.47 -7.97
N GLU A 7 -23.25 11.80 -8.02
CA GLU A 7 -22.47 12.71 -7.18
C GLU A 7 -22.83 12.53 -5.71
N HIS A 8 -24.13 12.40 -5.40
CA HIS A 8 -24.61 12.17 -4.04
C HIS A 8 -24.12 10.84 -3.48
N GLY A 9 -24.18 9.77 -4.28
CA GLY A 9 -23.67 8.45 -3.88
C GLY A 9 -22.17 8.47 -3.62
N SER A 10 -21.37 9.15 -4.45
CA SER A 10 -19.93 9.31 -4.27
C SER A 10 -19.59 10.08 -3.00
N PHE A 11 -20.37 11.12 -2.67
CA PHE A 11 -20.20 11.91 -1.44
C PHE A 11 -20.46 11.06 -0.18
N GLU A 12 -21.51 10.25 -0.18
CA GLU A 12 -21.80 9.34 0.94
C GLU A 12 -20.70 8.31 1.15
N ILE A 13 -20.21 7.70 0.06
CA ILE A 13 -19.12 6.72 0.10
C ILE A 13 -17.86 7.38 0.66
N GLU A 14 -17.49 8.55 0.16
CA GLU A 14 -16.33 9.30 0.63
C GLU A 14 -16.41 9.60 2.13
N ASN A 15 -17.56 10.04 2.62
CA ASN A 15 -17.76 10.31 4.05
C ASN A 15 -17.65 9.06 4.91
N ARG A 16 -18.19 7.92 4.47
CA ARG A 16 -18.09 6.65 5.20
C ARG A 16 -16.66 6.17 5.28
N ILE A 17 -15.91 6.26 4.18
CA ILE A 17 -14.50 5.88 4.13
C ILE A 17 -13.67 6.82 5.01
N ARG A 18 -13.92 8.13 4.97
CA ARG A 18 -13.25 9.10 5.83
C ARG A 18 -13.50 8.81 7.31
N ASN A 19 -14.73 8.52 7.69
CA ASN A 19 -15.09 8.15 9.06
C ASN A 19 -14.35 6.88 9.52
N LEU A 20 -14.21 5.89 8.63
CA LEU A 20 -13.43 4.69 8.92
C LEU A 20 -11.95 5.03 9.17
N MET A 21 -11.36 5.87 8.35
CA MET A 21 -9.97 6.32 8.52
C MET A 21 -9.77 7.04 9.85
N TRP A 22 -10.67 7.93 10.21
CA TRP A 22 -10.65 8.64 11.50
C TRP A 22 -10.77 7.67 12.68
N THR A 23 -11.66 6.70 12.58
CA THR A 23 -11.86 5.71 13.64
C THR A 23 -10.62 4.84 13.83
N ILE A 24 -10.01 4.38 12.75
CA ILE A 24 -8.80 3.55 12.80
C ILE A 24 -7.60 4.34 13.32
N SER A 25 -7.40 5.57 12.84
CA SER A 25 -6.27 6.41 13.24
C SER A 25 -6.39 6.95 14.66
N GLY A 26 -7.62 7.12 15.16
CA GLY A 26 -7.87 7.86 16.40
C GLY A 26 -7.70 9.37 16.26
N ASP A 27 -7.54 9.88 15.05
CA ASP A 27 -7.31 11.29 14.74
C ASP A 27 -8.43 11.80 13.82
N TYR A 28 -9.38 12.54 14.37
CA TYR A 28 -10.51 13.08 13.62
C TYR A 28 -10.16 14.35 12.82
N ASP A 29 -8.96 14.89 13.01
CA ASP A 29 -8.42 16.01 12.23
C ASP A 29 -7.53 15.52 11.08
N LEU A 30 -7.43 14.21 10.90
CA LEU A 30 -6.66 13.60 9.82
C LEU A 30 -7.16 14.10 8.46
N ASP A 31 -6.32 14.91 7.79
CA ASP A 31 -6.61 15.45 6.47
C ASP A 31 -6.15 14.44 5.42
N THR A 32 -7.08 13.62 4.98
CA THR A 32 -6.83 12.70 3.88
C THR A 32 -8.05 12.64 2.97
N LYS A 33 -7.78 12.52 1.67
CA LYS A 33 -8.82 12.37 0.67
C LYS A 33 -8.99 10.89 0.35
N PRO A 34 -10.14 10.27 0.70
CA PRO A 34 -10.39 8.88 0.39
C PRO A 34 -10.40 8.64 -1.13
N ASP A 35 -9.80 7.53 -1.57
CA ASP A 35 -9.95 7.07 -2.94
C ASP A 35 -11.28 6.32 -3.07
N VAL A 36 -12.24 6.95 -3.72
CA VAL A 36 -13.55 6.35 -4.01
C VAL A 36 -13.60 5.69 -5.40
N THR A 37 -12.60 5.93 -6.24
CA THR A 37 -12.54 5.35 -7.59
C THR A 37 -12.47 3.83 -7.54
N SER A 38 -11.62 3.29 -6.69
CA SER A 38 -11.47 1.84 -6.49
C SER A 38 -12.72 1.17 -5.94
N PHE A 39 -13.61 1.93 -5.29
CA PHE A 39 -14.87 1.40 -4.75
C PHE A 39 -15.76 0.81 -5.83
N TYR A 40 -15.72 1.34 -7.05
CA TYR A 40 -16.49 0.82 -8.17
C TYR A 40 -15.95 -0.50 -8.71
N LYS A 41 -14.66 -0.77 -8.51
CA LYS A 41 -14.05 -2.08 -8.80
C LYS A 41 -14.38 -3.09 -7.70
N SER A 42 -14.16 -2.70 -6.47
CA SER A 42 -14.51 -3.46 -5.28
C SER A 42 -14.50 -2.53 -4.07
N LYS A 43 -15.58 -2.59 -3.28
CA LYS A 43 -15.64 -1.86 -2.00
C LYS A 43 -14.50 -2.23 -1.06
N TYR A 44 -14.04 -3.48 -1.12
CA TYR A 44 -12.98 -3.97 -0.23
C TYR A 44 -11.63 -3.32 -0.50
N ILE A 45 -11.34 -2.95 -1.76
CA ILE A 45 -10.11 -2.22 -2.10
C ILE A 45 -10.09 -0.88 -1.39
N SER A 46 -11.17 -0.10 -1.49
CA SER A 46 -11.26 1.21 -0.83
C SER A 46 -11.32 1.12 0.68
N ILE A 47 -12.05 0.14 1.22
CA ILE A 47 -12.14 -0.08 2.66
C ILE A 47 -10.77 -0.45 3.23
N TYR A 48 -10.06 -1.37 2.58
CA TYR A 48 -8.75 -1.79 3.05
C TYR A 48 -7.72 -0.67 2.92
N ASP A 49 -7.76 0.11 1.84
CA ASP A 49 -6.91 1.29 1.69
C ASP A 49 -7.13 2.29 2.84
N ALA A 50 -8.37 2.56 3.19
CA ALA A 50 -8.71 3.43 4.33
C ALA A 50 -8.16 2.87 5.65
N ILE A 51 -8.27 1.57 5.87
CA ILE A 51 -7.72 0.90 7.06
C ILE A 51 -6.20 1.07 7.11
N LYS A 52 -5.50 0.86 6.00
CA LYS A 52 -4.04 1.03 5.93
C LYS A 52 -3.61 2.46 6.24
N GLN A 53 -4.27 3.43 5.64
CA GLN A 53 -3.94 4.85 5.85
C GLN A 53 -4.20 5.27 7.30
N GLY A 54 -5.32 4.84 7.88
CA GLY A 54 -5.61 5.07 9.28
C GLY A 54 -4.58 4.42 10.20
N ALA A 55 -4.20 3.18 9.93
CA ALA A 55 -3.17 2.46 10.69
C ALA A 55 -1.80 3.13 10.56
N PHE A 56 -1.45 3.57 9.36
CA PHE A 56 -0.19 4.29 9.13
C PHE A 56 -0.11 5.57 9.98
N SER A 57 -1.17 6.37 9.96
CA SER A 57 -1.25 7.58 10.79
C SER A 57 -1.16 7.27 12.29
N ARG A 58 -1.72 6.13 12.72
CA ARG A 58 -1.73 5.72 14.13
C ARG A 58 -0.38 5.22 14.63
N PHE A 59 0.32 4.40 13.84
CA PHE A 59 1.52 3.69 14.28
C PHE A 59 2.83 4.33 13.85
N PHE A 60 2.80 5.24 12.87
CA PHE A 60 3.98 5.88 12.32
C PHE A 60 3.77 7.38 12.17
N ASP A 61 4.87 8.10 11.90
CA ASP A 61 4.84 9.53 11.59
C ASP A 61 4.63 9.73 10.09
N LYS A 62 3.35 9.85 9.68
CA LYS A 62 3.00 10.02 8.27
C LYS A 62 3.56 11.30 7.67
N ASP A 63 3.69 12.38 8.44
CA ASP A 63 4.18 13.66 7.97
C ASP A 63 5.69 13.61 7.70
N ALA A 64 6.45 12.96 8.58
CA ALA A 64 7.87 12.73 8.36
C ALA A 64 8.11 11.86 7.12
N PHE A 65 7.30 10.84 6.91
CA PHE A 65 7.38 9.98 5.73
C PHE A 65 7.05 10.75 4.45
N ALA A 66 5.97 11.54 4.45
CA ALA A 66 5.58 12.37 3.32
C ALA A 66 6.68 13.40 2.96
N LEU A 67 7.29 14.01 3.97
CA LEU A 67 8.40 14.95 3.76
C LEU A 67 9.61 14.26 3.14
N TYR A 68 9.93 13.05 3.56
CA TYR A 68 10.98 12.23 2.96
C TYR A 68 10.71 11.98 1.47
N LEU A 69 9.50 11.55 1.10
CA LEU A 69 9.12 11.32 -0.28
C LEU A 69 9.23 12.59 -1.12
N LEU A 70 8.77 13.72 -0.58
CA LEU A 70 8.83 15.01 -1.24
C LEU A 70 10.27 15.44 -1.52
N LYS A 71 11.18 15.26 -0.56
CA LYS A 71 12.60 15.55 -0.73
C LYS A 71 13.24 14.68 -1.80
N LYS A 72 12.88 13.42 -1.86
CA LYS A 72 13.38 12.49 -2.90
C LYS A 72 12.92 12.92 -4.29
N VAL A 73 11.67 13.30 -4.45
CA VAL A 73 11.14 13.81 -5.72
C VAL A 73 11.85 15.11 -6.13
N TYR A 74 12.06 16.01 -5.18
CA TYR A 74 12.80 17.25 -5.41
C TYR A 74 14.23 16.98 -5.90
N LEU A 75 14.86 15.89 -5.42
CA LEU A 75 16.22 15.49 -5.84
C LEU A 75 16.23 14.65 -7.13
N GLY A 76 15.10 14.50 -7.80
CA GLY A 76 15.00 13.87 -9.11
C GLY A 76 14.45 12.45 -9.13
N ALA A 77 13.97 11.92 -8.01
CA ALA A 77 13.33 10.60 -7.99
C ALA A 77 12.00 10.60 -8.75
N ASP A 78 11.68 9.47 -9.39
CA ASP A 78 10.41 9.29 -10.07
C ASP A 78 9.28 9.21 -9.06
N GLU A 79 8.37 10.19 -9.08
CA GLU A 79 7.29 10.32 -8.10
C GLU A 79 6.36 9.11 -8.11
N SER A 80 5.95 8.66 -9.28
CA SER A 80 5.01 7.53 -9.42
C SER A 80 5.58 6.24 -8.83
N GLN A 81 6.84 5.93 -9.14
CA GLN A 81 7.53 4.76 -8.62
C GLN A 81 7.72 4.86 -7.10
N LEU A 82 8.12 6.03 -6.64
CA LEU A 82 8.37 6.27 -5.22
C LEU A 82 7.10 6.13 -4.39
N VAL A 83 5.98 6.67 -4.86
CA VAL A 83 4.67 6.55 -4.21
C VAL A 83 4.23 5.08 -4.16
N THR A 84 4.39 4.35 -5.25
CA THR A 84 4.05 2.92 -5.32
C THR A 84 4.86 2.11 -4.31
N LEU A 85 6.17 2.34 -4.25
CA LEU A 85 7.04 1.68 -3.27
C LEU A 85 6.67 2.05 -1.83
N GLY A 86 6.35 3.32 -1.59
CA GLY A 86 5.89 3.78 -0.29
C GLY A 86 4.62 3.06 0.16
N GLN A 87 3.67 2.89 -0.72
CA GLN A 87 2.41 2.18 -0.44
C GLN A 87 2.64 0.70 -0.10
N ILE A 88 3.53 0.03 -0.81
CA ILE A 88 3.87 -1.38 -0.53
C ILE A 88 4.54 -1.51 0.83
N CYS A 89 5.44 -0.61 1.18
CA CYS A 89 6.12 -0.61 2.48
C CYS A 89 5.14 -0.31 3.63
N VAL A 90 4.23 0.63 3.44
CA VAL A 90 3.18 0.94 4.42
C VAL A 90 2.27 -0.28 4.64
N GLU A 91 1.89 -0.97 3.57
CA GLU A 91 1.12 -2.21 3.64
C GLU A 91 1.79 -3.23 4.56
N ALA A 92 3.05 -3.54 4.28
CA ALA A 92 3.80 -4.53 5.04
C ALA A 92 3.96 -4.12 6.51
N ALA A 93 4.23 -2.85 6.77
CA ALA A 93 4.49 -2.36 8.13
C ALA A 93 3.23 -2.26 9.00
N CYS A 94 2.06 -2.06 8.39
CA CYS A 94 0.84 -1.72 9.15
C CYS A 94 -0.13 -2.88 9.34
N HIS A 95 -0.16 -3.84 8.41
CA HIS A 95 -1.24 -4.86 8.41
C HIS A 95 -1.31 -5.64 9.72
N ASP A 96 -0.21 -6.24 10.16
CA ASP A 96 -0.22 -7.10 11.35
C ASP A 96 -0.57 -6.30 12.61
N LYS A 97 -0.15 -5.04 12.69
CA LYS A 97 -0.43 -4.17 13.82
C LYS A 97 -1.92 -3.90 13.97
N ILE A 98 -2.57 -3.55 12.87
CA ILE A 98 -4.01 -3.25 12.91
C ILE A 98 -4.85 -4.54 13.00
N ALA A 99 -4.39 -5.63 12.43
CA ALA A 99 -5.05 -6.92 12.50
C ALA A 99 -5.14 -7.46 13.93
N LYS A 100 -4.12 -7.20 14.76
CA LYS A 100 -4.14 -7.59 16.19
C LYS A 100 -5.23 -6.86 16.96
N GLU A 101 -5.52 -5.61 16.61
CA GLU A 101 -6.54 -4.81 17.28
C GLU A 101 -7.93 -5.04 16.71
N ARG A 102 -8.02 -5.40 15.42
CA ARG A 102 -9.27 -5.54 14.68
C ARG A 102 -9.28 -6.85 13.91
N PRO A 103 -9.82 -7.92 14.49
CA PRO A 103 -9.74 -9.28 13.92
C PRO A 103 -10.41 -9.44 12.56
N GLY A 104 -11.30 -8.53 12.15
CA GLY A 104 -11.93 -8.56 10.83
C GLY A 104 -11.04 -8.07 9.68
N VAL A 105 -9.93 -7.41 9.99
CA VAL A 105 -9.05 -6.81 8.98
C VAL A 105 -8.42 -7.84 8.03
N PRO A 106 -7.92 -8.99 8.48
CA PRO A 106 -7.36 -10.00 7.57
C PRO A 106 -8.33 -10.47 6.49
N ASP A 107 -9.61 -10.64 6.81
CA ASP A 107 -10.62 -11.04 5.84
C ASP A 107 -10.86 -9.93 4.80
N ILE A 108 -10.90 -8.68 5.24
CA ILE A 108 -11.04 -7.52 4.34
C ILE A 108 -9.83 -7.44 3.41
N ARG A 109 -8.61 -7.63 3.93
CA ARG A 109 -7.39 -7.67 3.10
C ARG A 109 -7.46 -8.76 2.05
N LYS A 110 -7.88 -9.96 2.43
CA LYS A 110 -8.01 -11.08 1.52
C LYS A 110 -8.93 -10.73 0.35
N LYS A 111 -10.11 -10.19 0.64
CA LYS A 111 -11.08 -9.78 -0.37
C LYS A 111 -10.55 -8.65 -1.25
N ALA A 112 -9.85 -7.68 -0.67
CA ALA A 112 -9.20 -6.60 -1.42
C ALA A 112 -8.13 -7.14 -2.37
N PHE A 113 -7.27 -8.05 -1.91
CA PHE A 113 -6.21 -8.65 -2.72
C PHE A 113 -6.77 -9.50 -3.85
N GLU A 114 -7.79 -10.29 -3.57
CA GLU A 114 -8.49 -11.07 -4.62
C GLU A 114 -9.05 -10.15 -5.71
N ALA A 115 -9.67 -9.04 -5.33
CA ALA A 115 -10.21 -8.07 -6.28
C ALA A 115 -9.11 -7.37 -7.08
N ILE A 116 -8.01 -6.99 -6.45
CA ILE A 116 -6.86 -6.38 -7.13
C ILE A 116 -6.26 -7.36 -8.14
N MET A 117 -6.10 -8.63 -7.77
CA MET A 117 -5.59 -9.65 -8.67
C MET A 117 -6.51 -9.89 -9.85
N ASP A 118 -7.83 -9.86 -9.65
CA ASP A 118 -8.80 -10.02 -10.74
C ASP A 118 -8.77 -8.86 -11.73
N HIS A 119 -8.54 -7.64 -11.26
CA HIS A 119 -8.61 -6.43 -12.09
C HIS A 119 -7.26 -5.97 -12.64
N ASP A 120 -6.18 -6.13 -11.88
CA ASP A 120 -4.89 -5.50 -12.18
C ASP A 120 -3.74 -6.50 -12.39
N PHE A 121 -4.03 -7.80 -12.46
CA PHE A 121 -3.01 -8.85 -12.56
C PHE A 121 -2.02 -8.60 -13.70
N GLU A 122 -2.52 -8.34 -14.90
CA GLU A 122 -1.68 -8.12 -16.10
C GLU A 122 -0.78 -6.89 -15.94
N LYS A 123 -1.31 -5.80 -15.37
CA LYS A 123 -0.54 -4.59 -15.12
C LYS A 123 0.60 -4.83 -14.13
N MET A 124 0.38 -5.67 -13.12
CA MET A 124 1.42 -6.00 -12.15
C MET A 124 2.57 -6.79 -12.77
N LEU A 125 2.32 -7.53 -13.84
CA LEU A 125 3.37 -8.25 -14.56
C LEU A 125 4.25 -7.35 -15.42
N ASP A 126 3.81 -6.13 -15.74
CA ASP A 126 4.53 -5.21 -16.62
C ASP A 126 5.75 -4.55 -15.96
N THR A 127 5.77 -4.49 -14.63
CA THR A 127 6.86 -3.83 -13.91
C THR A 127 7.46 -4.77 -12.86
N TYR A 128 8.72 -4.53 -12.53
CA TYR A 128 9.39 -5.28 -11.47
C TYR A 128 8.73 -5.03 -10.10
N THR A 129 8.40 -3.79 -9.80
CA THR A 129 7.66 -3.41 -8.59
C THR A 129 6.32 -4.14 -8.51
N GLY A 130 5.60 -4.23 -9.62
CA GLY A 130 4.34 -4.96 -9.70
C GLY A 130 4.51 -6.46 -9.45
N LYS A 131 5.58 -7.06 -9.95
CA LYS A 131 5.89 -8.48 -9.70
C LYS A 131 6.17 -8.76 -8.23
N VAL A 132 6.88 -7.87 -7.56
CA VAL A 132 7.15 -7.97 -6.11
C VAL A 132 5.85 -7.83 -5.31
N LYS A 133 5.02 -6.86 -5.66
CA LYS A 133 3.69 -6.69 -5.05
C LYS A 133 2.83 -7.93 -5.23
N LEU A 134 2.82 -8.50 -6.44
CA LEU A 134 2.07 -9.72 -6.74
C LEU A 134 2.55 -10.90 -5.89
N ALA A 135 3.87 -11.07 -5.75
CA ALA A 135 4.45 -12.12 -4.92
C ALA A 135 4.04 -11.97 -3.45
N TYR A 136 4.06 -10.75 -2.94
CA TYR A 136 3.63 -10.44 -1.57
C TYR A 136 2.15 -10.76 -1.36
N MET A 137 1.30 -10.37 -2.30
CA MET A 137 -0.14 -10.64 -2.24
C MET A 137 -0.45 -12.13 -2.34
N ARG A 138 0.22 -12.86 -3.22
CA ARG A 138 0.05 -14.31 -3.36
C ARG A 138 0.43 -15.06 -2.09
N GLU A 139 1.53 -14.69 -1.47
CA GLU A 139 1.93 -15.30 -0.20
C GLU A 139 0.86 -15.05 0.88
N ALA A 140 0.33 -13.84 0.94
CA ALA A 140 -0.73 -13.51 1.88
C ALA A 140 -2.02 -14.33 1.64
N LEU A 141 -2.33 -14.64 0.38
CA LEU A 141 -3.53 -15.40 0.01
C LEU A 141 -3.36 -16.93 0.09
N THR A 142 -2.17 -17.43 -0.22
CA THR A 142 -1.94 -18.87 -0.41
C THR A 142 -0.93 -19.48 0.56
N GLY A 143 -0.16 -18.64 1.27
CA GLY A 143 0.94 -19.09 2.11
C GLY A 143 2.21 -19.51 1.34
N SER A 144 2.21 -19.37 0.01
CA SER A 144 3.34 -19.80 -0.83
C SER A 144 4.31 -18.65 -1.10
N ALA A 145 5.57 -18.83 -0.70
CA ALA A 145 6.63 -17.89 -1.00
C ALA A 145 6.95 -17.87 -2.51
N PRO A 146 7.49 -16.75 -3.05
CA PRO A 146 7.84 -16.68 -4.47
C PRO A 146 8.99 -17.63 -4.81
N ALA A 147 8.91 -18.26 -6.00
CA ALA A 147 9.96 -19.14 -6.53
C ALA A 147 10.95 -18.40 -7.42
N ASP A 148 10.57 -17.25 -7.98
CA ASP A 148 11.43 -16.44 -8.86
C ASP A 148 12.54 -15.80 -8.03
N SER A 149 13.80 -16.17 -8.31
CA SER A 149 14.96 -15.67 -7.58
C SER A 149 15.12 -14.15 -7.61
N ARG A 150 14.58 -13.48 -8.63
CA ARG A 150 14.67 -12.02 -8.77
C ARG A 150 13.78 -11.28 -7.79
N VAL A 151 12.69 -11.90 -7.34
CA VAL A 151 11.74 -11.28 -6.41
C VAL A 151 11.89 -11.74 -4.97
N ILE A 152 12.67 -12.79 -4.71
CA ILE A 152 12.86 -13.35 -3.35
C ILE A 152 13.42 -12.28 -2.40
N ARG A 153 14.47 -11.59 -2.80
CA ARG A 153 15.14 -10.61 -1.95
C ARG A 153 14.25 -9.40 -1.59
N PRO A 154 13.59 -8.75 -2.56
CA PRO A 154 12.59 -7.73 -2.26
C PRO A 154 11.43 -8.25 -1.41
N PHE A 155 10.94 -9.46 -1.68
CA PHE A 155 9.90 -10.09 -0.89
C PHE A 155 10.32 -10.26 0.58
N GLU A 156 11.53 -10.76 0.83
CA GLU A 156 12.06 -10.92 2.18
C GLU A 156 12.19 -9.58 2.92
N GLN A 157 12.56 -8.51 2.22
CA GLN A 157 12.61 -7.17 2.81
C GLN A 157 11.21 -6.69 3.23
N LEU A 158 10.19 -6.96 2.44
CA LEU A 158 8.81 -6.65 2.82
C LEU A 158 8.38 -7.45 4.05
N LYS A 159 8.74 -8.73 4.12
CA LYS A 159 8.43 -9.56 5.30
C LYS A 159 9.11 -9.02 6.56
N ARG A 160 10.33 -8.51 6.45
CA ARG A 160 11.01 -7.86 7.57
C ARG A 160 10.30 -6.59 8.04
N LEU A 161 9.74 -5.82 7.11
CA LEU A 161 8.98 -4.62 7.44
C LEU A 161 7.74 -4.90 8.29
N GLU A 162 7.20 -6.09 8.27
CA GLU A 162 6.07 -6.47 9.13
C GLU A 162 6.38 -6.25 10.62
N GLN A 163 7.66 -6.26 11.00
CA GLN A 163 8.13 -6.03 12.36
C GLN A 163 8.56 -4.58 12.63
N ALA A 164 8.47 -3.69 11.64
CA ALA A 164 8.93 -2.31 11.79
C ALA A 164 8.16 -1.57 12.89
N GLN A 165 8.89 -0.81 13.71
CA GLN A 165 8.32 -0.01 14.81
C GLN A 165 8.55 1.49 14.63
N LYS A 166 9.49 1.88 13.76
CA LYS A 166 9.90 3.27 13.56
C LYS A 166 9.74 3.69 12.12
N THR A 167 9.37 4.95 11.91
CA THR A 167 9.22 5.55 10.58
C THR A 167 10.51 5.49 9.77
N GLU A 168 11.69 5.63 10.41
CA GLU A 168 12.99 5.52 9.75
C GLU A 168 13.19 4.15 9.07
N GLU A 169 12.62 3.08 9.62
CA GLU A 169 12.71 1.75 9.00
C GLU A 169 11.97 1.71 7.66
N LEU A 170 10.83 2.41 7.56
CA LEU A 170 10.11 2.55 6.29
C LEU A 170 10.89 3.40 5.30
N VAL A 171 11.46 4.51 5.77
CA VAL A 171 12.28 5.40 4.94
C VAL A 171 13.47 4.63 4.35
N GLN A 172 14.18 3.89 5.17
CA GLN A 172 15.31 3.07 4.75
C GLN A 172 14.89 1.99 3.75
N ALA A 173 13.75 1.36 3.99
CA ALA A 173 13.22 0.34 3.09
C ALA A 173 12.85 0.93 1.71
N VAL A 174 12.19 2.08 1.68
CA VAL A 174 11.85 2.75 0.42
C VAL A 174 13.12 3.13 -0.36
N ASP A 175 14.14 3.65 0.33
CA ASP A 175 15.44 3.93 -0.28
C ASP A 175 16.06 2.67 -0.89
N TRP A 176 16.09 1.59 -0.13
CA TRP A 176 16.64 0.33 -0.60
C TRP A 176 15.88 -0.17 -1.84
N PHE A 177 14.54 -0.21 -1.78
CA PHE A 177 13.72 -0.65 -2.91
C PHE A 177 13.90 0.24 -4.13
N TYR A 178 13.92 1.56 -3.95
CA TYR A 178 14.10 2.50 -5.05
C TYR A 178 15.43 2.26 -5.76
N ASN A 179 16.51 2.14 -4.99
CA ASN A 179 17.84 1.92 -5.53
C ASN A 179 18.00 0.55 -6.21
N GLN A 180 17.27 -0.47 -5.75
CA GLN A 180 17.34 -1.82 -6.31
C GLN A 180 16.42 -2.03 -7.51
N MET A 181 15.24 -1.41 -7.50
CA MET A 181 14.17 -1.75 -8.43
C MET A 181 13.92 -0.69 -9.50
N VAL A 182 14.26 0.57 -9.23
CA VAL A 182 14.04 1.69 -10.13
C VAL A 182 15.33 2.17 -10.79
N ASP A 183 16.48 1.96 -10.14
CA ASP A 183 17.79 2.29 -10.71
C ASP A 183 17.99 1.54 -12.04
N PRO A 184 18.30 2.26 -13.16
CA PRO A 184 18.49 1.64 -14.47
C PRO A 184 19.59 0.57 -14.53
N THR A 185 20.52 0.57 -13.58
CA THR A 185 21.58 -0.43 -13.50
C THR A 185 21.17 -1.71 -12.78
N PHE A 186 19.98 -1.75 -12.19
CA PHE A 186 19.53 -2.88 -11.39
C PHE A 186 19.49 -4.19 -12.19
N GLU A 187 18.91 -4.15 -13.38
CA GLU A 187 18.81 -5.35 -14.23
C GLU A 187 20.18 -5.92 -14.57
N LYS A 188 21.17 -5.06 -14.75
CA LYS A 188 22.56 -5.48 -15.01
C LYS A 188 23.21 -6.14 -13.81
N ARG A 189 22.81 -5.76 -12.59
CA ARG A 189 23.35 -6.35 -11.34
C ARG A 189 22.70 -7.68 -10.97
N VAL A 190 21.45 -7.88 -11.39
CA VAL A 190 20.64 -9.05 -11.05
C VAL A 190 20.59 -10.07 -12.19
N GLY A 191 20.83 -9.60 -13.42
CA GLY A 191 20.88 -10.45 -14.60
C GLY A 191 22.17 -11.21 -14.65
#